data_2ae2340d73ee10bd52a21f13b39b1a94
#
_entry.id   2ae2340d73ee10bd52a21f13b39b1a94
#
_cell.length_a   1.000
_cell.length_b   1.000
_cell.length_c   1.000
_cell.angle_alpha   90.00
_cell.angle_beta   90.00
_cell.angle_gamma   90.00
#
_symmetry.space_group_name_H-M   'P 1'
#
loop_
_entity.id
_entity.type
_entity.pdbx_description
1 polymer ?
#
loop_
_entity_poly.entity_id
_entity_poly.type
_entity_poly.pdbx_seq_one_letter_code
_entity_poly.pdbx_strand_id
1 'polypeptide(L)'
;AAMCGVKPGHTMAEVHGEIRKEIEEIELPEGYTFFWDAQYKDQGEAMQAIAKFFPLAFLMLIVILVALFGNFRQPIIILCILPLSLIGVAVGMLLTGFDFGFFPIAGWLGLLGMIIKNVIVLLDEINIQRRNGIAPYTAIIEATVSRTRPVLMAATTTILGMVPLLFDIAFGGMAATIIFGLTFATLLTLFVTPALYAMFYKIKSNSKYA
;
A
#
# COMPACT_ATOMS: atom_id res chain seq x y z
N ALA A 1 -22.23 -3.90 29.58
CA ALA A 1 -21.80 -4.18 28.21
C ALA A 1 -21.23 -5.58 28.16
N ALA A 2 -21.64 -6.41 27.20
CA ALA A 2 -21.01 -7.68 26.92
C ALA A 2 -19.88 -7.44 25.91
N MET A 3 -18.67 -7.89 26.23
CA MET A 3 -17.52 -7.82 25.31
C MET A 3 -17.15 -9.24 24.89
N CYS A 4 -17.00 -9.46 23.59
CA CYS A 4 -16.48 -10.72 23.04
C CYS A 4 -15.34 -10.42 22.07
N GLY A 5 -14.35 -11.29 22.05
CA GLY A 5 -13.25 -11.26 21.08
C GLY A 5 -13.44 -12.35 20.02
N VAL A 6 -12.94 -12.11 18.83
CA VAL A 6 -12.96 -13.07 17.72
C VAL A 6 -11.80 -14.04 17.87
N LYS A 7 -12.02 -15.33 17.62
CA LYS A 7 -10.94 -16.34 17.62
C LYS A 7 -10.00 -16.10 16.42
N PRO A 8 -8.71 -16.42 16.55
CA PRO A 8 -7.78 -16.41 15.43
C PRO A 8 -8.33 -17.24 14.25
N GLY A 9 -8.29 -16.67 13.05
CA GLY A 9 -8.77 -17.31 11.82
C GLY A 9 -10.18 -16.92 11.39
N HIS A 10 -10.83 -15.98 12.08
CA HIS A 10 -12.12 -15.40 11.68
C HIS A 10 -12.06 -13.88 11.67
N THR A 11 -12.71 -13.25 10.70
CA THR A 11 -12.81 -11.78 10.67
C THR A 11 -13.93 -11.29 11.59
N MET A 12 -13.76 -10.09 12.14
CA MET A 12 -14.80 -9.43 12.94
C MET A 12 -16.13 -9.30 12.14
N ALA A 13 -16.04 -9.00 10.85
CA ALA A 13 -17.20 -8.84 9.97
C ALA A 13 -17.95 -10.16 9.74
N GLU A 14 -17.23 -11.27 9.60
CA GLU A 14 -17.79 -12.60 9.40
C GLU A 14 -18.55 -13.06 10.64
N VAL A 15 -17.88 -13.08 11.80
CA VAL A 15 -18.48 -13.47 13.08
C VAL A 15 -19.67 -12.57 13.42
N HIS A 16 -19.55 -11.25 13.21
CA HIS A 16 -20.64 -10.33 13.41
C HIS A 16 -21.83 -10.64 12.50
N GLY A 17 -21.58 -11.00 11.22
CA GLY A 17 -22.64 -11.37 10.29
C GLY A 17 -23.41 -12.64 10.71
N GLU A 18 -22.73 -13.60 11.32
CA GLU A 18 -23.32 -14.84 11.83
C GLU A 18 -24.17 -14.60 13.08
N ILE A 19 -23.62 -13.94 14.08
CA ILE A 19 -24.27 -13.79 15.40
C ILE A 19 -25.27 -12.63 15.45
N ARG A 20 -25.21 -11.69 14.51
CA ARG A 20 -26.01 -10.47 14.51
C ARG A 20 -27.52 -10.77 14.58
N LYS A 21 -27.99 -11.68 13.75
CA LYS A 21 -29.40 -12.01 13.68
C LYS A 21 -29.91 -12.64 14.98
N GLU A 22 -29.14 -13.56 15.54
CA GLU A 22 -29.49 -14.24 16.78
C GLU A 22 -29.52 -13.29 17.98
N ILE A 23 -28.61 -12.31 18.03
CA ILE A 23 -28.55 -11.33 19.11
C ILE A 23 -29.61 -10.24 18.96
N GLU A 24 -29.92 -9.80 17.73
CA GLU A 24 -30.97 -8.79 17.47
C GLU A 24 -32.38 -9.36 17.68
N GLU A 25 -32.57 -10.70 17.65
CA GLU A 25 -33.86 -11.38 17.93
C GLU A 25 -34.11 -11.56 19.44
N ILE A 26 -33.14 -11.27 20.32
CA ILE A 26 -33.33 -11.38 21.76
C ILE A 26 -34.28 -10.28 22.25
N GLU A 27 -35.44 -10.69 22.78
CA GLU A 27 -36.40 -9.77 23.42
C GLU A 27 -35.78 -9.14 24.67
N LEU A 28 -35.59 -7.82 24.66
CA LEU A 28 -35.07 -7.07 25.79
C LEU A 28 -36.22 -6.60 26.70
N PRO A 29 -36.03 -6.57 28.04
CA PRO A 29 -36.97 -5.98 28.94
C PRO A 29 -37.22 -4.49 28.63
N GLU A 30 -38.39 -3.97 29.04
CA GLU A 30 -38.74 -2.55 28.88
C GLU A 30 -37.67 -1.61 29.50
N GLY A 31 -37.22 -0.64 28.71
CA GLY A 31 -36.18 0.31 29.12
C GLY A 31 -34.77 -0.04 28.72
N TYR A 32 -34.55 -1.20 28.10
CA TYR A 32 -33.25 -1.58 27.56
C TYR A 32 -33.23 -1.40 26.03
N THR A 33 -32.12 -0.86 25.53
CA THR A 33 -31.88 -0.75 24.07
C THR A 33 -30.59 -1.46 23.74
N PHE A 34 -30.59 -2.16 22.61
CA PHE A 34 -29.42 -2.82 22.08
C PHE A 34 -28.75 -1.93 21.02
N PHE A 35 -27.45 -1.80 21.09
CA PHE A 35 -26.67 -1.17 20.03
C PHE A 35 -25.30 -1.82 19.92
N TRP A 36 -24.85 -1.95 18.68
CA TRP A 36 -23.49 -2.37 18.40
C TRP A 36 -22.55 -1.18 18.56
N ASP A 37 -21.54 -1.33 19.39
CA ASP A 37 -20.60 -0.24 19.72
C ASP A 37 -19.15 -0.69 19.57
N ALA A 38 -18.25 0.22 19.93
CA ALA A 38 -16.82 0.04 19.93
C ALA A 38 -16.24 -0.25 18.53
N GLN A 39 -15.30 -1.15 18.47
CA GLN A 39 -14.42 -1.38 17.29
C GLN A 39 -15.19 -1.65 15.99
N TYR A 40 -16.32 -2.36 16.03
CA TYR A 40 -17.11 -2.65 14.84
C TYR A 40 -17.70 -1.40 14.19
N LYS A 41 -18.30 -0.53 15.00
CA LYS A 41 -18.89 0.73 14.55
C LYS A 41 -17.80 1.67 14.00
N ASP A 42 -16.72 1.83 14.76
CA ASP A 42 -15.61 2.70 14.37
C ASP A 42 -14.94 2.24 13.06
N GLN A 43 -14.73 0.93 12.90
CA GLN A 43 -14.22 0.37 11.64
C GLN A 43 -15.18 0.57 10.48
N GLY A 44 -16.50 0.40 10.72
CA GLY A 44 -17.54 0.63 9.72
C GLY A 44 -17.59 2.08 9.23
N GLU A 45 -17.58 3.02 10.18
CA GLU A 45 -17.56 4.46 9.88
C GLU A 45 -16.27 4.86 9.15
N ALA A 46 -15.11 4.35 9.58
CA ALA A 46 -13.83 4.60 8.93
C ALA A 46 -13.79 4.01 7.51
N MET A 47 -14.32 2.81 7.29
CA MET A 47 -14.40 2.21 5.95
C MET A 47 -15.30 3.01 5.01
N GLN A 48 -16.45 3.50 5.50
CA GLN A 48 -17.32 4.39 4.72
C GLN A 48 -16.62 5.73 4.40
N ALA A 49 -15.89 6.29 5.35
CA ALA A 49 -15.11 7.51 5.13
C ALA A 49 -14.01 7.28 4.08
N ILE A 50 -13.28 6.16 4.14
CA ILE A 50 -12.30 5.77 3.12
C ILE A 50 -12.98 5.67 1.75
N ALA A 51 -14.07 4.92 1.63
CA ALA A 51 -14.77 4.74 0.37
C ALA A 51 -15.27 6.08 -0.23
N LYS A 52 -15.71 7.01 0.62
CA LYS A 52 -16.20 8.33 0.21
C LYS A 52 -15.07 9.26 -0.23
N PHE A 53 -13.96 9.32 0.51
CA PHE A 53 -12.89 10.29 0.28
C PHE A 53 -11.77 9.77 -0.61
N PHE A 54 -11.59 8.45 -0.73
CA PHE A 54 -10.54 7.85 -1.54
C PHE A 54 -10.57 8.28 -3.02
N PRO A 55 -11.73 8.32 -3.71
CA PRO A 55 -11.76 8.77 -5.11
C PRO A 55 -11.30 10.22 -5.27
N LEU A 56 -11.69 11.12 -4.35
CA LEU A 56 -11.26 12.51 -4.35
C LEU A 56 -9.76 12.64 -4.08
N ALA A 57 -9.24 11.94 -3.09
CA ALA A 57 -7.82 11.91 -2.77
C ALA A 57 -6.99 11.37 -3.94
N PHE A 58 -7.47 10.30 -4.59
CA PHE A 58 -6.81 9.72 -5.76
C PHE A 58 -6.80 10.66 -6.96
N LEU A 59 -7.90 11.38 -7.21
CA LEU A 59 -7.96 12.41 -8.24
C LEU A 59 -6.97 13.55 -7.95
N MET A 60 -6.95 14.04 -6.71
CA MET A 60 -5.98 15.07 -6.29
C MET A 60 -4.54 14.59 -6.44
N LEU A 61 -4.25 13.34 -6.10
CA LEU A 61 -2.95 12.74 -6.32
C LEU A 61 -2.53 12.80 -7.79
N ILE A 62 -3.43 12.43 -8.72
CA ILE A 62 -3.15 12.49 -10.17
C ILE A 62 -2.85 13.92 -10.60
N VAL A 63 -3.65 14.91 -10.16
CA VAL A 63 -3.43 16.31 -10.48
C VAL A 63 -2.06 16.79 -9.99
N ILE A 64 -1.70 16.46 -8.75
CA ILE A 64 -0.40 16.82 -8.17
C ILE A 64 0.75 16.17 -8.95
N LEU A 65 0.63 14.89 -9.31
CA LEU A 65 1.66 14.19 -10.09
C LEU A 65 1.85 14.80 -11.48
N VAL A 66 0.75 15.16 -12.16
CA VAL A 66 0.82 15.83 -13.47
C VAL A 66 1.45 17.21 -13.33
N ALA A 67 1.08 17.97 -12.31
CA ALA A 67 1.67 19.29 -12.05
C ALA A 67 3.17 19.21 -11.72
N LEU A 68 3.58 18.20 -10.94
CA LEU A 68 4.96 17.97 -10.54
C LEU A 68 5.88 17.66 -11.74
N PHE A 69 5.43 16.77 -12.62
CA PHE A 69 6.27 16.30 -13.74
C PHE A 69 6.08 17.08 -15.04
N GLY A 70 5.02 17.88 -15.16
CA GLY A 70 4.70 18.65 -16.37
C GLY A 70 4.39 17.77 -17.59
N ASN A 71 4.16 16.47 -17.39
CA ASN A 71 3.80 15.54 -18.46
C ASN A 71 2.97 14.35 -17.90
N PHE A 72 2.25 13.66 -18.79
CA PHE A 72 1.37 12.53 -18.40
C PHE A 72 2.09 11.17 -18.33
N ARG A 73 3.26 11.01 -18.92
CA ARG A 73 3.94 9.71 -19.02
C ARG A 73 4.43 9.21 -17.67
N GLN A 74 4.99 10.10 -16.86
CA GLN A 74 5.56 9.74 -15.55
C GLN A 74 4.46 9.40 -14.51
N PRO A 75 3.37 10.18 -14.38
CA PRO A 75 2.21 9.77 -13.58
C PRO A 75 1.65 8.39 -13.95
N ILE A 76 1.55 8.06 -15.24
CA ILE A 76 1.07 6.75 -15.69
C ILE A 76 2.00 5.64 -15.21
N ILE A 77 3.33 5.83 -15.23
CA ILE A 77 4.28 4.84 -14.70
C ILE A 77 4.00 4.59 -13.22
N ILE A 78 3.80 5.66 -12.43
CA ILE A 78 3.49 5.55 -11.00
C ILE A 78 2.18 4.76 -10.81
N LEU A 79 1.13 5.11 -11.54
CA LEU A 79 -0.18 4.45 -11.46
C LEU A 79 -0.13 2.97 -11.85
N CYS A 80 0.73 2.59 -12.80
CA CYS A 80 0.93 1.18 -13.19
C CYS A 80 1.58 0.33 -12.09
N ILE A 81 2.38 0.93 -11.21
CA ILE A 81 3.07 0.22 -10.14
C ILE A 81 2.14 -0.05 -8.94
N LEU A 82 1.16 0.83 -8.69
CA LEU A 82 0.27 0.70 -7.54
C LEU A 82 -0.49 -0.64 -7.50
N PRO A 83 -1.17 -1.09 -8.56
CA PRO A 83 -1.86 -2.38 -8.54
C PRO A 83 -0.91 -3.57 -8.40
N LEU A 84 0.34 -3.46 -8.90
CA LEU A 84 1.32 -4.53 -8.75
C LEU A 84 1.71 -4.74 -7.28
N SER A 85 1.62 -3.72 -6.44
CA SER A 85 1.89 -3.85 -4.99
C SER A 85 0.92 -4.79 -4.28
N LEU A 86 -0.30 -4.95 -4.79
CA LEU A 86 -1.29 -5.89 -4.25
C LEU A 86 -0.81 -7.34 -4.31
N ILE A 87 0.04 -7.69 -5.28
CA ILE A 87 0.61 -9.04 -5.38
C ILE A 87 1.44 -9.34 -4.12
N GLY A 88 2.29 -8.39 -3.69
CA GLY A 88 3.08 -8.55 -2.46
C GLY A 88 2.21 -8.64 -1.21
N VAL A 89 1.15 -7.83 -1.14
CA VAL A 89 0.18 -7.88 -0.04
C VAL A 89 -0.53 -9.23 -0.01
N ALA A 90 -1.05 -9.70 -1.15
CA ALA A 90 -1.74 -10.98 -1.24
C ALA A 90 -0.85 -12.16 -0.83
N VAL A 91 0.40 -12.19 -1.30
CA VAL A 91 1.39 -13.20 -0.88
C VAL A 91 1.64 -13.13 0.62
N GLY A 92 1.79 -11.93 1.18
CA GLY A 92 1.99 -11.73 2.61
C GLY A 92 0.83 -12.25 3.45
N MET A 93 -0.40 -11.92 3.07
CA MET A 93 -1.61 -12.38 3.76
C MET A 93 -1.75 -13.90 3.70
N LEU A 94 -1.47 -14.52 2.53
CA LEU A 94 -1.51 -15.98 2.37
C LEU A 94 -0.45 -16.69 3.22
N LEU A 95 0.75 -16.12 3.34
CA LEU A 95 1.83 -16.71 4.13
C LEU A 95 1.62 -16.60 5.63
N THR A 96 1.00 -15.50 6.07
CA THR A 96 0.77 -15.23 7.49
C THR A 96 -0.57 -15.76 8.00
N GLY A 97 -1.51 -16.05 7.10
CA GLY A 97 -2.85 -16.54 7.45
C GLY A 97 -3.75 -15.45 8.08
N PHE A 98 -3.39 -14.19 7.97
CA PHE A 98 -4.26 -13.10 8.42
C PHE A 98 -5.36 -12.83 7.40
N ASP A 99 -6.55 -12.53 7.89
CA ASP A 99 -7.69 -12.17 7.05
C ASP A 99 -7.59 -10.73 6.54
N PHE A 100 -8.12 -10.50 5.34
CA PHE A 100 -8.11 -9.17 4.71
C PHE A 100 -9.24 -8.29 5.26
N GLY A 101 -9.04 -7.77 6.47
CA GLY A 101 -9.98 -6.90 7.17
C GLY A 101 -9.60 -5.41 7.09
N PHE A 102 -10.17 -4.61 8.00
CA PHE A 102 -9.96 -3.16 8.06
C PHE A 102 -8.49 -2.76 8.23
N PHE A 103 -7.78 -3.37 9.17
CA PHE A 103 -6.38 -3.02 9.46
C PHE A 103 -5.42 -3.31 8.29
N PRO A 104 -5.50 -4.46 7.59
CA PRO A 104 -4.77 -4.69 6.36
C PRO A 104 -5.04 -3.67 5.26
N ILE A 105 -6.31 -3.25 5.08
CA ILE A 105 -6.68 -2.22 4.10
C ILE A 105 -6.05 -0.87 4.46
N ALA A 106 -6.09 -0.48 5.73
CA ALA A 106 -5.44 0.73 6.22
C ALA A 106 -3.91 0.66 6.00
N GLY A 107 -3.29 -0.49 6.28
CA GLY A 107 -1.88 -0.75 6.00
C GLY A 107 -1.54 -0.62 4.52
N TRP A 108 -2.38 -1.17 3.64
CA TRP A 108 -2.20 -1.04 2.19
C TRP A 108 -2.31 0.41 1.70
N LEU A 109 -3.25 1.20 2.22
CA LEU A 109 -3.34 2.63 1.91
C LEU A 109 -2.06 3.39 2.30
N GLY A 110 -1.51 3.11 3.48
CA GLY A 110 -0.22 3.66 3.89
C GLY A 110 0.93 3.22 2.97
N LEU A 111 0.93 1.95 2.56
CA LEU A 111 1.90 1.39 1.62
C LEU A 111 1.87 2.10 0.27
N LEU A 112 0.68 2.42 -0.28
CA LEU A 112 0.55 3.18 -1.52
C LEU A 112 1.31 4.51 -1.46
N GLY A 113 1.19 5.25 -0.36
CA GLY A 113 1.93 6.51 -0.15
C GLY A 113 3.46 6.31 -0.16
N MET A 114 3.94 5.25 0.48
CA MET A 114 5.37 4.92 0.49
C MET A 114 5.90 4.56 -0.90
N ILE A 115 5.14 3.80 -1.68
CA ILE A 115 5.49 3.43 -3.05
C ILE A 115 5.56 4.67 -3.94
N ILE A 116 4.52 5.50 -3.92
CA ILE A 116 4.45 6.73 -4.72
C ILE A 116 5.66 7.61 -4.46
N LYS A 117 5.98 7.86 -3.18
CA LYS A 117 7.16 8.62 -2.77
C LYS A 117 8.45 8.04 -3.36
N ASN A 118 8.66 6.72 -3.26
CA ASN A 118 9.89 6.09 -3.74
C ASN A 118 10.01 6.18 -5.26
N VAL A 119 8.89 5.99 -5.99
CA VAL A 119 8.87 6.08 -7.45
C VAL A 119 9.09 7.53 -7.92
N ILE A 120 8.46 8.52 -7.27
CA ILE A 120 8.68 9.95 -7.57
C ILE A 120 10.15 10.29 -7.47
N VAL A 121 10.80 9.92 -6.36
CA VAL A 121 12.22 10.23 -6.11
C VAL A 121 13.13 9.58 -7.16
N LEU A 122 12.82 8.35 -7.60
CA LEU A 122 13.58 7.68 -8.65
C LEU A 122 13.39 8.37 -10.01
N LEU A 123 12.14 8.69 -10.38
CA LEU A 123 11.86 9.37 -11.65
C LEU A 123 12.46 10.78 -11.72
N ASP A 124 12.45 11.50 -10.60
CA ASP A 124 13.09 12.82 -10.51
C ASP A 124 14.61 12.73 -10.69
N GLU A 125 15.26 11.74 -10.06
CA GLU A 125 16.69 11.49 -10.26
C GLU A 125 17.02 11.19 -11.72
N ILE A 126 16.24 10.36 -12.41
CA ILE A 126 16.41 10.10 -13.84
C ILE A 126 16.30 11.41 -14.65
N ASN A 127 15.34 12.27 -14.31
CA ASN A 127 15.17 13.55 -14.98
C ASN A 127 16.35 14.50 -14.73
N ILE A 128 16.91 14.54 -13.52
CA ILE A 128 18.09 15.33 -13.17
C ILE A 128 19.30 14.85 -13.97
N GLN A 129 19.56 13.56 -14.01
CA GLN A 129 20.67 12.97 -14.78
C GLN A 129 20.56 13.30 -16.27
N ARG A 130 19.34 13.22 -16.82
CA ARG A 130 19.08 13.60 -18.22
C ARG A 130 19.27 15.09 -18.49
N ARG A 131 18.89 15.96 -17.57
CA ARG A 131 19.14 17.43 -17.68
C ARG A 131 20.63 17.76 -17.64
N ASN A 132 21.42 16.96 -16.93
CA ASN A 132 22.89 17.09 -16.87
C ASN A 132 23.59 16.59 -18.15
N GLY A 133 22.84 16.18 -19.18
CA GLY A 133 23.37 15.77 -20.47
C GLY A 133 23.83 14.31 -20.53
N ILE A 134 23.54 13.49 -19.51
CA ILE A 134 23.88 12.08 -19.49
C ILE A 134 22.98 11.33 -20.50
N ALA A 135 23.57 10.38 -21.24
CA ALA A 135 22.83 9.56 -22.19
C ALA A 135 21.61 8.88 -21.53
N PRO A 136 20.44 8.84 -22.18
CA PRO A 136 19.19 8.40 -21.56
C PRO A 136 19.27 7.02 -20.90
N TYR A 137 19.96 6.06 -21.51
CA TYR A 137 20.12 4.71 -20.96
C TYR A 137 21.02 4.71 -19.72
N THR A 138 22.13 5.41 -19.76
CA THR A 138 23.08 5.55 -18.64
C THR A 138 22.43 6.30 -17.48
N ALA A 139 21.65 7.36 -17.76
CA ALA A 139 20.93 8.12 -16.77
C ALA A 139 19.94 7.24 -15.96
N ILE A 140 19.25 6.31 -16.63
CA ILE A 140 18.35 5.36 -15.94
C ILE A 140 19.15 4.46 -14.99
N ILE A 141 20.25 3.90 -15.44
CA ILE A 141 21.08 2.99 -14.64
C ILE A 141 21.68 3.72 -13.45
N GLU A 142 22.35 4.85 -13.68
CA GLU A 142 23.00 5.63 -12.63
C GLU A 142 22.01 6.13 -11.59
N ALA A 143 20.83 6.64 -12.00
CA ALA A 143 19.78 7.05 -11.10
C ALA A 143 19.27 5.86 -10.27
N THR A 144 19.06 4.69 -10.88
CA THR A 144 18.61 3.51 -10.15
C THR A 144 19.63 3.04 -9.13
N VAL A 145 20.90 2.95 -9.53
CA VAL A 145 21.99 2.54 -8.64
C VAL A 145 22.16 3.52 -7.46
N SER A 146 22.13 4.84 -7.73
CA SER A 146 22.27 5.87 -6.69
C SER A 146 21.14 5.82 -5.66
N ARG A 147 19.91 5.47 -6.08
CA ARG A 147 18.72 5.39 -5.24
C ARG A 147 18.52 4.04 -4.57
N THR A 148 19.19 2.98 -5.03
CA THR A 148 19.04 1.63 -4.46
C THR A 148 19.38 1.62 -2.96
N ARG A 149 20.51 2.19 -2.54
CA ARG A 149 20.92 2.19 -1.13
C ARG A 149 19.96 2.94 -0.21
N PRO A 150 19.54 4.19 -0.47
CA PRO A 150 18.57 4.90 0.37
C PRO A 150 17.21 4.20 0.44
N VAL A 151 16.72 3.67 -0.68
CA VAL A 151 15.42 2.97 -0.75
C VAL A 151 15.45 1.67 0.06
N LEU A 152 16.50 0.85 -0.09
CA LEU A 152 16.67 -0.37 0.69
C LEU A 152 16.81 -0.09 2.19
N MET A 153 17.58 0.93 2.58
CA MET A 153 17.70 1.32 3.99
C MET A 153 16.36 1.73 4.59
N ALA A 154 15.59 2.57 3.89
CA ALA A 154 14.27 3.01 4.35
C ALA A 154 13.29 1.83 4.46
N ALA A 155 13.25 0.95 3.45
CA ALA A 155 12.40 -0.24 3.47
C ALA A 155 12.77 -1.17 4.63
N THR A 156 14.05 -1.50 4.79
CA THR A 156 14.53 -2.38 5.87
C THR A 156 14.21 -1.82 7.25
N THR A 157 14.42 -0.52 7.46
CA THR A 157 14.10 0.13 8.74
C THR A 157 12.61 0.03 9.06
N THR A 158 11.74 0.28 8.06
CA THR A 158 10.28 0.17 8.23
C THR A 158 9.88 -1.27 8.52
N ILE A 159 10.41 -2.23 7.75
CA ILE A 159 10.12 -3.66 7.94
C ILE A 159 10.53 -4.10 9.35
N LEU A 160 11.74 -3.80 9.79
CA LEU A 160 12.21 -4.16 11.13
C LEU A 160 11.36 -3.51 12.23
N GLY A 161 10.92 -2.26 12.03
CA GLY A 161 10.03 -1.57 12.96
C GLY A 161 8.63 -2.19 13.05
N MET A 162 8.17 -2.87 11.99
CA MET A 162 6.87 -3.55 11.96
C MET A 162 6.90 -4.99 12.49
N VAL A 163 8.08 -5.63 12.58
CA VAL A 163 8.21 -7.02 13.05
C VAL A 163 7.54 -7.26 14.41
N PRO A 164 7.74 -6.43 15.47
CA PRO A 164 7.06 -6.67 16.73
C PRO A 164 5.54 -6.60 16.62
N LEU A 165 5.00 -5.82 15.69
CA LEU A 165 3.56 -5.67 15.49
C LEU A 165 2.91 -6.90 14.84
N LEU A 166 3.69 -7.78 14.19
CA LEU A 166 3.18 -9.06 13.64
C LEU A 166 2.59 -9.98 14.70
N PHE A 167 3.06 -9.87 15.95
CA PHE A 167 2.59 -10.68 17.06
C PHE A 167 1.39 -10.08 17.80
N ASP A 168 0.94 -8.90 17.38
CA ASP A 168 -0.23 -8.26 17.94
C ASP A 168 -1.51 -8.80 17.28
N ILE A 169 -2.52 -9.12 18.10
CA ILE A 169 -3.79 -9.72 17.66
C ILE A 169 -4.58 -8.75 16.76
N ALA A 170 -4.53 -7.44 17.05
CA ALA A 170 -5.31 -6.43 16.32
C ALA A 170 -4.56 -5.93 15.07
N PHE A 171 -3.26 -5.65 15.20
CA PHE A 171 -2.47 -4.98 14.17
C PHE A 171 -1.58 -5.91 13.34
N GLY A 172 -1.54 -7.22 13.66
CA GLY A 172 -0.71 -8.19 12.95
C GLY A 172 -0.96 -8.23 11.44
N GLY A 173 -2.23 -8.18 11.02
CA GLY A 173 -2.58 -8.12 9.60
C GLY A 173 -2.12 -6.84 8.89
N MET A 174 -2.14 -5.68 9.58
CA MET A 174 -1.58 -4.44 9.06
C MET A 174 -0.06 -4.54 8.91
N ALA A 175 0.61 -5.06 9.92
CA ALA A 175 2.07 -5.27 9.89
C ALA A 175 2.47 -6.22 8.76
N ALA A 176 1.78 -7.35 8.59
CA ALA A 176 2.00 -8.27 7.48
C ALA A 176 1.84 -7.59 6.12
N THR A 177 0.76 -6.83 5.93
CA THR A 177 0.52 -6.05 4.71
C THR A 177 1.68 -5.10 4.39
N ILE A 178 2.17 -4.38 5.39
CA ILE A 178 3.27 -3.41 5.20
C ILE A 178 4.59 -4.15 4.94
N ILE A 179 4.94 -5.18 5.69
CA ILE A 179 6.21 -5.91 5.56
C ILE A 179 6.33 -6.55 4.18
N PHE A 180 5.36 -7.39 3.82
CA PHE A 180 5.41 -8.11 2.54
C PHE A 180 5.13 -7.20 1.36
N GLY A 181 4.16 -6.28 1.51
CA GLY A 181 3.85 -5.29 0.49
C GLY A 181 5.03 -4.36 0.21
N LEU A 182 5.72 -3.84 1.25
CA LEU A 182 6.87 -2.96 1.06
C LEU A 182 8.08 -3.70 0.50
N THR A 183 8.32 -4.94 0.92
CA THR A 183 9.38 -5.79 0.36
C THR A 183 9.19 -5.95 -1.15
N PHE A 184 7.99 -6.36 -1.55
CA PHE A 184 7.67 -6.56 -2.97
C PHE A 184 7.68 -5.23 -3.75
N ALA A 185 7.09 -4.18 -3.19
CA ALA A 185 7.06 -2.85 -3.78
C ALA A 185 8.46 -2.25 -3.97
N THR A 186 9.39 -2.52 -3.05
CA THR A 186 10.79 -2.08 -3.18
C THR A 186 11.46 -2.74 -4.38
N LEU A 187 11.26 -4.04 -4.57
CA LEU A 187 11.75 -4.76 -5.76
C LEU A 187 11.12 -4.20 -7.04
N LEU A 188 9.79 -3.98 -7.04
CA LEU A 188 9.11 -3.36 -8.17
C LEU A 188 9.67 -1.97 -8.50
N THR A 189 9.90 -1.14 -7.50
CA THR A 189 10.43 0.21 -7.72
C THR A 189 11.81 0.17 -8.35
N LEU A 190 12.68 -0.74 -7.93
CA LEU A 190 14.05 -0.83 -8.43
C LEU A 190 14.17 -1.47 -9.82
N PHE A 191 13.28 -2.41 -10.17
CA PHE A 191 13.34 -3.13 -11.44
C PHE A 191 12.28 -2.68 -12.45
N VAL A 192 11.04 -2.57 -12.02
CA VAL A 192 9.91 -2.28 -12.91
C VAL A 192 9.86 -0.80 -13.29
N THR A 193 10.13 0.11 -12.35
CA THR A 193 10.09 1.55 -12.65
C THR A 193 11.07 1.95 -13.76
N PRO A 194 12.39 1.58 -13.73
CA PRO A 194 13.30 1.92 -14.78
C PRO A 194 12.94 1.22 -16.11
N ALA A 195 12.43 -0.01 -16.06
CA ALA A 195 11.97 -0.72 -17.26
C ALA A 195 10.76 -0.04 -17.92
N LEU A 196 9.74 0.34 -17.13
CA LEU A 196 8.59 1.10 -17.61
C LEU A 196 9.02 2.47 -18.17
N TYR A 197 9.93 3.15 -17.48
CA TYR A 197 10.45 4.44 -17.98
C TYR A 197 11.12 4.27 -19.34
N ALA A 198 12.01 3.27 -19.51
CA ALA A 198 12.66 2.99 -20.78
C ALA A 198 11.65 2.67 -21.89
N MET A 199 10.60 1.91 -21.57
CA MET A 199 9.54 1.53 -22.50
C MET A 199 8.70 2.74 -22.94
N PHE A 200 8.21 3.58 -21.99
CA PHE A 200 7.39 4.74 -22.29
C PHE A 200 8.14 5.84 -23.07
N TYR A 201 9.45 5.96 -22.83
CA TYR A 201 10.32 6.91 -23.53
C TYR A 201 11.02 6.30 -24.75
N LYS A 202 10.74 5.02 -25.08
CA LYS A 202 11.32 4.27 -26.23
C LYS A 202 12.86 4.31 -26.25
N ILE A 203 13.49 4.24 -25.08
CA ILE A 203 14.94 4.27 -24.94
C ILE A 203 15.47 2.86 -25.23
N LYS A 204 16.27 2.75 -26.28
CA LYS A 204 16.93 1.47 -26.65
C LYS A 204 18.23 1.30 -25.86
N SER A 205 18.51 0.07 -25.45
CA SER A 205 19.83 -0.30 -24.91
C SER A 205 20.87 -0.08 -26.00
N ASN A 206 21.84 0.78 -25.74
CA ASN A 206 22.94 0.96 -26.67
C ASN A 206 23.96 -0.14 -26.37
N SER A 207 24.08 -1.11 -27.26
CA SER A 207 24.94 -2.31 -27.15
C SER A 207 26.45 -2.03 -27.00
N LYS A 208 26.88 -0.78 -26.73
CA LYS A 208 28.28 -0.40 -26.57
C LYS A 208 28.81 -0.56 -25.14
N TYR A 209 28.00 -1.01 -24.17
CA TYR A 209 28.40 -1.20 -22.76
C TYR A 209 27.93 -2.58 -22.20
N ALA A 210 27.80 -3.59 -23.05
CA ALA A 210 27.67 -4.99 -22.65
C ALA A 210 29.03 -5.67 -22.66
#